data_f9887146888e039115ac439d9385a171
#
_entry.id   f9887146888e039115ac439d9385a171
#
_cell.length_a   1.000
_cell.length_b   1.000
_cell.length_c   1.000
_cell.angle_alpha   90.00
_cell.angle_beta   90.00
_cell.angle_gamma   90.00
#
_symmetry.space_group_name_H-M   'P 1'
#
loop_
_entity.id
_entity.type
_entity.pdbx_description
1 polymer ?
#
loop_
_entity_poly.entity_id
_entity_poly.type
_entity_poly.pdbx_seq_one_letter_code
_entity_poly.pdbx_strand_id
1 'polypeptide(L)'
;MKNYNISNEPVTEVAVDINDIKDTYNEKSRNEECIFLVAGRMIYRKGLDFLFDALMRIPQETKYQVKVVGDGPELEHLRRRCKDNLNLSEHVYCMGSIPYMEMEKQYESADVFIMPSIRETTGTVLLEAMAKGIPVITINKFGGATLFDKNTGWLYEGNTKEEYIENLKKAILECIANPNEVARRGKKARMKAEKYTWQEKNKKYQKIYENLLKK
;
A
#
# COMPACT_ATOMS: atom_id res chain seq x y z
N MET A 1 -29.51 22.36 22.58
CA MET A 1 -28.28 21.73 22.08
C MET A 1 -27.45 22.79 21.38
N LYS A 2 -26.23 23.06 21.83
CA LYS A 2 -25.36 24.04 21.15
C LYS A 2 -24.83 23.37 19.85
N ASN A 3 -25.17 23.98 18.70
CA ASN A 3 -24.61 23.55 17.42
C ASN A 3 -23.12 23.93 17.38
N TYR A 4 -22.24 22.94 17.54
CA TYR A 4 -20.82 23.13 17.30
C TYR A 4 -20.60 23.02 15.79
N ASN A 5 -20.22 24.11 15.13
CA ASN A 5 -19.68 24.09 13.78
C ASN A 5 -18.28 23.41 13.84
N ILE A 6 -18.26 22.09 13.84
CA ILE A 6 -17.05 21.32 13.63
C ILE A 6 -16.81 21.34 12.13
N SER A 7 -15.66 21.83 11.68
CA SER A 7 -15.27 21.71 10.27
C SER A 7 -15.33 20.23 9.88
N ASN A 8 -16.07 19.91 8.81
CA ASN A 8 -16.20 18.54 8.28
C ASN A 8 -14.93 18.03 7.56
N GLU A 9 -13.76 18.59 7.86
CA GLU A 9 -12.51 18.03 7.33
C GLU A 9 -12.23 16.67 7.98
N PRO A 10 -12.15 15.60 7.20
CA PRO A 10 -11.86 14.29 7.74
C PRO A 10 -10.46 14.30 8.38
N VAL A 11 -10.40 14.05 9.67
CA VAL A 11 -9.14 13.82 10.38
C VAL A 11 -8.85 12.33 10.29
N THR A 12 -7.81 11.94 9.57
CA THR A 12 -7.38 10.55 9.54
C THR A 12 -6.88 10.11 10.92
N GLU A 13 -7.23 8.90 11.34
CA GLU A 13 -6.79 8.35 12.65
C GLU A 13 -5.30 7.99 12.68
N VAL A 14 -4.66 7.91 11.52
CA VAL A 14 -3.25 7.50 11.37
C VAL A 14 -2.38 8.65 10.88
N ALA A 15 -1.11 8.61 11.27
CA ALA A 15 -0.07 9.51 10.79
C ALA A 15 1.27 8.76 10.78
N VAL A 16 2.24 9.30 10.04
CA VAL A 16 3.63 8.82 10.03
C VAL A 16 4.53 9.75 10.82
N ASP A 17 5.68 9.26 11.28
CA ASP A 17 6.72 10.12 11.83
C ASP A 17 7.36 10.93 10.69
N ILE A 18 7.69 12.21 10.98
CA ILE A 18 8.39 13.05 10.00
C ILE A 18 9.77 12.49 9.64
N ASN A 19 10.41 11.78 10.58
CA ASN A 19 11.69 11.11 10.33
C ASN A 19 11.57 9.96 9.32
N ASP A 20 10.38 9.38 9.12
CA ASP A 20 10.14 8.39 8.08
C ASP A 20 10.11 9.03 6.68
N ILE A 21 9.87 10.36 6.62
CA ILE A 21 9.93 11.17 5.42
C ILE A 21 11.35 11.77 5.34
N LYS A 22 12.37 10.93 5.15
CA LYS A 22 13.77 11.39 5.04
C LYS A 22 13.99 12.24 3.79
N ASP A 23 14.83 13.27 3.92
CA ASP A 23 15.15 14.21 2.83
C ASP A 23 15.90 13.58 1.65
N THR A 24 16.48 12.41 1.85
CA THR A 24 17.16 11.65 0.81
C THR A 24 16.21 10.71 0.08
N TYR A 25 15.30 11.24 -0.73
CA TYR A 25 14.76 10.47 -1.82
C TYR A 25 15.86 10.34 -2.89
N ASN A 26 16.72 9.36 -2.73
CA ASN A 26 17.54 8.91 -3.84
C ASN A 26 16.58 8.25 -4.83
N GLU A 27 16.58 8.75 -6.07
CA GLU A 27 15.91 8.02 -7.14
C GLU A 27 16.43 6.59 -7.09
N LYS A 28 15.55 5.65 -6.75
CA LYS A 28 15.94 4.24 -6.61
C LYS A 28 16.62 3.83 -7.92
N SER A 29 17.79 3.24 -7.82
CA SER A 29 18.38 2.52 -8.95
C SER A 29 17.32 1.51 -9.40
N ARG A 30 16.93 1.55 -10.65
CA ARG A 30 15.89 0.67 -11.18
C ARG A 30 16.35 -0.76 -11.03
N ASN A 31 15.51 -1.57 -10.39
CA ASN A 31 15.68 -3.02 -10.41
C ASN A 31 15.49 -3.52 -11.85
N GLU A 32 16.16 -4.58 -12.23
CA GLU A 32 15.93 -5.25 -13.52
C GLU A 32 14.50 -5.82 -13.60
N GLU A 33 13.91 -6.11 -12.45
CA GLU A 33 12.56 -6.63 -12.27
C GLU A 33 11.76 -5.73 -11.33
N CYS A 34 10.45 -5.57 -11.59
CA CYS A 34 9.57 -4.82 -10.71
C CYS A 34 9.33 -5.59 -9.41
N ILE A 35 9.67 -5.00 -8.27
CA ILE A 35 9.50 -5.60 -6.95
C ILE A 35 8.26 -5.04 -6.27
N PHE A 36 7.29 -5.92 -6.05
CA PHE A 36 6.08 -5.63 -5.30
C PHE A 36 6.23 -6.06 -3.84
N LEU A 37 5.77 -5.23 -2.91
CA LEU A 37 5.73 -5.53 -1.49
C LEU A 37 4.29 -5.62 -1.01
N VAL A 38 3.99 -6.67 -0.26
CA VAL A 38 2.77 -6.83 0.52
C VAL A 38 3.17 -7.00 1.98
N ALA A 39 2.63 -6.20 2.89
CA ALA A 39 2.94 -6.32 4.31
C ALA A 39 1.68 -6.24 5.17
N GLY A 40 1.61 -7.07 6.21
CA GLY A 40 0.53 -7.07 7.17
C GLY A 40 0.12 -8.45 7.67
N ARG A 41 -0.97 -8.51 8.42
CA ARG A 41 -1.49 -9.80 8.94
C ARG A 41 -2.07 -10.65 7.80
N MET A 42 -1.71 -11.92 7.76
CA MET A 42 -2.20 -12.88 6.76
C MET A 42 -3.57 -13.42 7.18
N ILE A 43 -4.62 -12.64 6.93
CA ILE A 43 -6.02 -12.95 7.24
C ILE A 43 -6.90 -12.72 6.02
N TYR A 44 -8.01 -13.44 5.90
CA TYR A 44 -8.92 -13.43 4.75
C TYR A 44 -9.25 -12.02 4.23
N ARG A 45 -9.60 -11.09 5.12
CA ARG A 45 -9.99 -9.72 4.71
C ARG A 45 -8.87 -8.92 4.03
N LYS A 46 -7.62 -9.38 4.11
CA LYS A 46 -6.48 -8.77 3.39
C LYS A 46 -6.44 -9.13 1.90
N GLY A 47 -7.31 -10.04 1.45
CA GLY A 47 -7.54 -10.29 0.04
C GLY A 47 -6.36 -10.92 -0.71
N LEU A 48 -5.47 -11.62 -0.01
CA LEU A 48 -4.29 -12.22 -0.63
C LEU A 48 -4.62 -13.32 -1.63
N ASP A 49 -5.72 -14.04 -1.43
CA ASP A 49 -6.20 -15.00 -2.41
C ASP A 49 -6.53 -14.35 -3.76
N PHE A 50 -7.14 -13.14 -3.74
CA PHE A 50 -7.40 -12.40 -4.98
C PHE A 50 -6.10 -11.95 -5.66
N LEU A 51 -5.11 -11.56 -4.87
CA LEU A 51 -3.78 -11.24 -5.41
C LEU A 51 -3.17 -12.47 -6.07
N PHE A 52 -3.17 -13.62 -5.41
CA PHE A 52 -2.62 -14.85 -5.95
C PHE A 52 -3.38 -15.31 -7.21
N ASP A 53 -4.72 -15.22 -7.21
CA ASP A 53 -5.52 -15.49 -8.40
C ASP A 53 -5.15 -14.53 -9.57
N ALA A 54 -4.85 -13.26 -9.28
CA ALA A 54 -4.41 -12.30 -10.29
C ALA A 54 -3.00 -12.62 -10.82
N LEU A 55 -2.06 -12.96 -9.93
CA LEU A 55 -0.68 -13.33 -10.30
C LEU A 55 -0.62 -14.58 -11.15
N MET A 56 -1.44 -15.59 -10.87
CA MET A 56 -1.55 -16.82 -11.68
C MET A 56 -1.98 -16.56 -13.13
N ARG A 57 -2.56 -15.42 -13.43
CA ARG A 57 -3.02 -15.00 -14.77
C ARG A 57 -2.03 -14.10 -15.50
N ILE A 58 -0.91 -13.75 -14.90
CA ILE A 58 0.17 -13.02 -15.55
C ILE A 58 0.98 -14.01 -16.38
N PRO A 59 1.39 -13.67 -17.62
CA PRO A 59 2.26 -14.53 -18.42
C PRO A 59 3.54 -14.89 -17.66
N GLN A 60 3.92 -16.16 -17.69
CA GLN A 60 5.04 -16.71 -16.89
C GLN A 60 6.39 -16.03 -17.20
N GLU A 61 6.61 -15.63 -18.44
CA GLU A 61 7.82 -14.95 -18.91
C GLU A 61 7.96 -13.50 -18.39
N THR A 62 6.92 -12.96 -17.72
CA THR A 62 6.93 -11.62 -17.19
C THR A 62 7.89 -11.50 -16.00
N LYS A 63 8.80 -10.56 -16.03
CA LYS A 63 9.81 -10.37 -14.96
C LYS A 63 9.26 -9.50 -13.84
N TYR A 64 9.04 -10.07 -12.70
CA TYR A 64 8.62 -9.37 -11.47
C TYR A 64 8.86 -10.23 -10.23
N GLN A 65 8.84 -9.63 -9.06
CA GLN A 65 8.87 -10.31 -7.77
C GLN A 65 7.77 -9.77 -6.85
N VAL A 66 7.19 -10.64 -6.03
CA VAL A 66 6.23 -10.25 -4.99
C VAL A 66 6.73 -10.76 -3.63
N LYS A 67 7.09 -9.83 -2.74
CA LYS A 67 7.49 -10.13 -1.37
C LYS A 67 6.28 -10.00 -0.46
N VAL A 68 5.90 -11.11 0.20
CA VAL A 68 4.76 -11.16 1.13
C VAL A 68 5.30 -11.28 2.54
N VAL A 69 5.19 -10.19 3.32
CA VAL A 69 5.74 -10.06 4.67
C VAL A 69 4.62 -10.02 5.70
N GLY A 70 4.70 -10.89 6.69
CA GLY A 70 3.76 -10.96 7.80
C GLY A 70 3.32 -12.36 8.12
N ASP A 71 2.52 -12.50 9.16
CA ASP A 71 2.06 -13.78 9.68
C ASP A 71 0.54 -13.77 9.92
N GLY A 72 -0.03 -14.95 10.03
CA GLY A 72 -1.45 -15.16 10.30
C GLY A 72 -1.98 -16.48 9.77
N PRO A 73 -3.24 -16.80 10.06
CA PRO A 73 -3.85 -18.10 9.73
C PRO A 73 -3.82 -18.46 8.25
N GLU A 74 -3.76 -17.48 7.35
CA GLU A 74 -3.72 -17.73 5.89
C GLU A 74 -2.30 -18.05 5.36
N LEU A 75 -1.23 -17.82 6.14
CA LEU A 75 0.14 -17.93 5.63
C LEU A 75 0.47 -19.32 5.07
N GLU A 76 0.10 -20.38 5.79
CA GLU A 76 0.37 -21.76 5.32
C GLU A 76 -0.48 -22.14 4.10
N HIS A 77 -1.67 -21.61 3.99
CA HIS A 77 -2.49 -21.74 2.78
C HIS A 77 -1.80 -21.07 1.58
N LEU A 78 -1.32 -19.85 1.74
CA LEU A 78 -0.61 -19.11 0.68
C LEU A 78 0.70 -19.81 0.26
N ARG A 79 1.47 -20.33 1.21
CA ARG A 79 2.68 -21.10 0.93
C ARG A 79 2.39 -22.37 0.13
N ARG A 80 1.30 -23.07 0.42
CA ARG A 80 0.87 -24.23 -0.38
C ARG A 80 0.53 -23.82 -1.80
N ARG A 81 -0.23 -22.73 -1.98
CA ARG A 81 -0.53 -22.21 -3.32
C ARG A 81 0.72 -21.89 -4.12
N CYS A 82 1.77 -21.32 -3.49
CA CYS A 82 3.06 -21.13 -4.17
C CYS A 82 3.69 -22.43 -4.62
N LYS A 83 3.65 -23.49 -3.79
CA LYS A 83 4.23 -24.80 -4.15
C LYS A 83 3.47 -25.50 -5.29
N ASP A 84 2.16 -25.33 -5.32
CA ASP A 84 1.27 -26.01 -6.25
C ASP A 84 1.13 -25.32 -7.61
N ASN A 85 1.70 -24.12 -7.77
CA ASN A 85 1.61 -23.33 -9.00
C ASN A 85 2.96 -22.75 -9.40
N LEU A 86 3.44 -23.09 -10.60
CA LEU A 86 4.76 -22.71 -11.10
C LEU A 86 4.93 -21.18 -11.14
N ASN A 87 3.95 -20.44 -11.67
CA ASN A 87 4.02 -19.00 -11.77
C ASN A 87 4.16 -18.32 -10.38
N LEU A 88 3.42 -18.83 -9.38
CA LEU A 88 3.56 -18.32 -8.02
C LEU A 88 4.90 -18.71 -7.38
N SER A 89 5.40 -19.93 -7.61
CA SER A 89 6.66 -20.40 -7.01
C SER A 89 7.89 -19.65 -7.53
N GLU A 90 7.85 -19.17 -8.76
CA GLU A 90 8.95 -18.42 -9.38
C GLU A 90 8.97 -16.95 -8.96
N HIS A 91 7.78 -16.36 -8.67
CA HIS A 91 7.65 -14.92 -8.48
C HIS A 91 7.28 -14.48 -7.07
N VAL A 92 6.75 -15.37 -6.21
CA VAL A 92 6.18 -15.00 -4.90
C VAL A 92 6.99 -15.55 -3.73
N TYR A 93 7.44 -14.68 -2.85
CA TYR A 93 8.24 -15.01 -1.67
C TYR A 93 7.45 -14.74 -0.38
N CYS A 94 6.88 -15.80 0.22
CA CYS A 94 6.15 -15.74 1.50
C CYS A 94 7.15 -15.76 2.67
N MET A 95 7.65 -14.59 3.07
CA MET A 95 8.73 -14.42 4.04
C MET A 95 8.33 -14.72 5.49
N GLY A 96 7.03 -14.69 5.79
CA GLY A 96 6.57 -14.79 7.18
C GLY A 96 6.76 -13.47 7.94
N SER A 97 6.73 -13.54 9.28
CA SER A 97 7.02 -12.38 10.13
C SER A 97 8.52 -12.10 10.14
N ILE A 98 8.88 -10.84 9.99
CA ILE A 98 10.27 -10.36 10.10
C ILE A 98 10.39 -9.31 11.20
N PRO A 99 11.59 -9.10 11.78
CA PRO A 99 11.81 -8.00 12.72
C PRO A 99 11.48 -6.64 12.12
N TYR A 100 10.95 -5.72 12.93
CA TYR A 100 10.57 -4.37 12.47
C TYR A 100 11.73 -3.63 11.76
N MET A 101 12.95 -3.79 12.29
CA MET A 101 14.15 -3.18 11.69
C MET A 101 14.47 -3.68 10.27
N GLU A 102 13.99 -4.88 9.91
CA GLU A 102 14.17 -5.45 8.57
C GLU A 102 13.08 -4.95 7.59
N MET A 103 11.96 -4.45 8.09
CA MET A 103 10.92 -3.87 7.24
C MET A 103 11.43 -2.67 6.43
N GLU A 104 12.33 -1.85 6.99
CA GLU A 104 12.94 -0.74 6.27
C GLU A 104 13.58 -1.21 4.96
N LYS A 105 14.37 -2.28 5.02
CA LYS A 105 15.01 -2.87 3.82
C LYS A 105 13.99 -3.40 2.80
N GLN A 106 12.84 -3.90 3.28
CA GLN A 106 11.78 -4.35 2.36
C GLN A 106 11.15 -3.16 1.63
N TYR A 107 10.86 -2.07 2.35
CA TYR A 107 10.39 -0.84 1.72
C TYR A 107 11.44 -0.25 0.76
N GLU A 108 12.72 -0.22 1.14
CA GLU A 108 13.80 0.29 0.28
C GLU A 108 13.94 -0.49 -1.02
N SER A 109 13.74 -1.80 -0.98
CA SER A 109 13.84 -2.66 -2.17
C SER A 109 12.59 -2.69 -3.03
N ALA A 110 11.43 -2.27 -2.52
CA ALA A 110 10.16 -2.36 -3.22
C ALA A 110 9.93 -1.19 -4.18
N ASP A 111 9.43 -1.45 -5.37
CA ASP A 111 9.01 -0.44 -6.34
C ASP A 111 7.55 -0.04 -6.16
N VAL A 112 6.68 -0.99 -5.78
CA VAL A 112 5.24 -0.79 -5.61
C VAL A 112 4.76 -1.57 -4.38
N PHE A 113 3.89 -0.95 -3.59
CA PHE A 113 3.21 -1.62 -2.49
C PHE A 113 1.82 -2.09 -2.93
N ILE A 114 1.46 -3.35 -2.68
CA ILE A 114 0.13 -3.88 -2.98
C ILE A 114 -0.64 -4.09 -1.69
N MET A 115 -1.82 -3.48 -1.60
CA MET A 115 -2.79 -3.75 -0.54
C MET A 115 -4.12 -4.21 -1.14
N PRO A 116 -4.32 -5.52 -1.36
CA PRO A 116 -5.51 -6.06 -2.02
C PRO A 116 -6.68 -6.23 -1.05
N SER A 117 -6.66 -5.53 0.10
CA SER A 117 -7.63 -5.69 1.17
C SER A 117 -9.06 -5.41 0.72
N ILE A 118 -9.96 -6.36 0.94
CA ILE A 118 -11.40 -6.22 0.66
C ILE A 118 -12.13 -5.39 1.72
N ARG A 119 -11.50 -5.17 2.88
CA ARG A 119 -11.99 -4.30 3.94
C ARG A 119 -10.81 -3.78 4.77
N GLU A 120 -10.58 -2.47 4.71
CA GLU A 120 -9.54 -1.80 5.48
C GLU A 120 -10.05 -0.47 6.03
N THR A 121 -9.76 -0.16 7.28
CA THR A 121 -10.20 1.09 7.90
C THR A 121 -9.26 2.24 7.58
N THR A 122 -7.97 2.12 7.92
CA THR A 122 -7.02 3.24 7.85
C THR A 122 -5.70 2.90 7.17
N GLY A 123 -5.25 1.66 7.28
CA GLY A 123 -4.06 1.16 6.59
C GLY A 123 -2.76 1.93 6.89
N THR A 124 -2.24 1.86 8.13
CA THR A 124 -0.97 2.52 8.51
C THR A 124 0.16 2.19 7.54
N VAL A 125 0.25 0.93 7.10
CA VAL A 125 1.24 0.47 6.11
C VAL A 125 1.17 1.23 4.76
N LEU A 126 0.01 1.79 4.42
CA LEU A 126 -0.15 2.63 3.23
C LEU A 126 0.57 3.97 3.41
N LEU A 127 0.47 4.58 4.59
CA LEU A 127 1.20 5.81 4.90
C LEU A 127 2.70 5.57 4.99
N GLU A 128 3.13 4.43 5.53
CA GLU A 128 4.53 4.02 5.57
C GLU A 128 5.09 3.89 4.14
N ALA A 129 4.40 3.17 3.25
CA ALA A 129 4.79 3.07 1.85
C ALA A 129 4.86 4.45 1.17
N MET A 130 3.84 5.28 1.42
CA MET A 130 3.75 6.65 0.90
C MET A 130 4.92 7.52 1.35
N ALA A 131 5.29 7.46 2.64
CA ALA A 131 6.42 8.19 3.22
C ALA A 131 7.77 7.76 2.61
N LYS A 132 7.89 6.50 2.23
CA LYS A 132 9.09 5.95 1.52
C LYS A 132 9.06 6.22 0.01
N GLY A 133 8.06 6.94 -0.49
CA GLY A 133 7.94 7.25 -1.92
C GLY A 133 7.56 6.04 -2.77
N ILE A 134 6.85 5.07 -2.19
CA ILE A 134 6.38 3.86 -2.87
C ILE A 134 4.92 4.06 -3.25
N PRO A 135 4.56 4.04 -4.53
CA PRO A 135 3.17 4.12 -4.95
C PRO A 135 2.44 2.82 -4.60
N VAL A 136 1.12 2.88 -4.49
CA VAL A 136 0.32 1.77 -4.00
C VAL A 136 -0.66 1.29 -5.07
N ILE A 137 -0.83 -0.04 -5.18
CA ILE A 137 -1.98 -0.66 -5.82
C ILE A 137 -2.97 -1.04 -4.71
N THR A 138 -4.16 -0.47 -4.73
CA THR A 138 -5.20 -0.76 -3.73
C THR A 138 -6.60 -0.59 -4.32
N ILE A 139 -7.61 -1.13 -3.64
CA ILE A 139 -9.00 -0.94 -4.05
C ILE A 139 -9.43 0.53 -3.86
N ASN A 140 -10.22 1.05 -4.79
CA ASN A 140 -10.83 2.38 -4.70
C ASN A 140 -12.02 2.40 -3.71
N LYS A 141 -11.77 1.91 -2.51
CA LYS A 141 -12.73 1.86 -1.39
C LYS A 141 -11.94 2.02 -0.09
N PHE A 142 -12.62 2.43 0.97
CA PHE A 142 -12.04 2.53 2.33
C PHE A 142 -10.81 3.45 2.42
N GLY A 143 -9.89 3.14 3.32
CA GLY A 143 -8.70 3.95 3.61
C GLY A 143 -7.79 4.22 2.41
N GLY A 144 -7.68 3.26 1.48
CA GLY A 144 -6.89 3.44 0.24
C GLY A 144 -7.40 4.60 -0.61
N ALA A 145 -8.71 4.68 -0.83
CA ALA A 145 -9.33 5.75 -1.61
C ALA A 145 -9.22 7.14 -0.95
N THR A 146 -9.00 7.19 0.36
CA THR A 146 -8.80 8.45 1.09
C THR A 146 -7.37 8.97 0.96
N LEU A 147 -6.40 8.05 1.00
CA LEU A 147 -4.98 8.40 1.01
C LEU A 147 -4.39 8.54 -0.41
N PHE A 148 -4.83 7.70 -1.33
CA PHE A 148 -4.29 7.65 -2.69
C PHE A 148 -5.28 8.16 -3.73
N ASP A 149 -4.75 8.62 -4.84
CA ASP A 149 -5.46 9.01 -6.06
C ASP A 149 -4.65 8.55 -7.28
N LYS A 150 -5.18 8.78 -8.48
CA LYS A 150 -4.52 8.41 -9.75
C LYS A 150 -3.13 9.01 -9.97
N ASN A 151 -2.72 9.98 -9.16
CA ASN A 151 -1.39 10.58 -9.24
C ASN A 151 -0.39 9.94 -8.28
N THR A 152 -0.86 9.26 -7.24
CA THR A 152 -0.05 8.72 -6.15
C THR A 152 -0.11 7.19 -6.05
N GLY A 153 -0.99 6.54 -6.82
CA GLY A 153 -1.12 5.09 -6.84
C GLY A 153 -2.08 4.59 -7.93
N TRP A 154 -2.34 3.30 -7.95
CA TRP A 154 -3.33 2.63 -8.80
C TRP A 154 -4.51 2.21 -7.95
N LEU A 155 -5.63 2.87 -8.16
CA LEU A 155 -6.89 2.56 -7.50
C LEU A 155 -7.74 1.72 -8.45
N TYR A 156 -7.98 0.47 -8.10
CA TYR A 156 -8.81 -0.42 -8.89
C TYR A 156 -10.17 -0.66 -8.24
N GLU A 157 -11.14 -1.04 -9.04
CA GLU A 157 -12.51 -1.30 -8.65
C GLU A 157 -12.92 -2.70 -9.09
N GLY A 158 -14.02 -3.20 -8.54
CA GLY A 158 -14.66 -4.44 -8.93
C GLY A 158 -15.96 -4.62 -8.16
N ASN A 159 -17.00 -5.12 -8.81
CA ASN A 159 -18.29 -5.47 -8.22
C ASN A 159 -18.41 -6.98 -8.03
N THR A 160 -17.61 -7.75 -8.76
CA THR A 160 -17.53 -9.20 -8.68
C THR A 160 -16.09 -9.62 -8.34
N LYS A 161 -15.94 -10.86 -7.85
CA LYS A 161 -14.62 -11.46 -7.61
C LYS A 161 -13.77 -11.42 -8.88
N GLU A 162 -14.35 -11.73 -10.01
CA GLU A 162 -13.66 -11.80 -11.31
C GLU A 162 -13.16 -10.42 -11.76
N GLU A 163 -14.01 -9.40 -11.71
CA GLU A 163 -13.61 -8.02 -12.03
C GLU A 163 -12.49 -7.55 -11.12
N TYR A 164 -12.56 -7.89 -9.83
CA TYR A 164 -11.56 -7.55 -8.83
C TYR A 164 -10.18 -8.11 -9.20
N ILE A 165 -10.14 -9.40 -9.52
CA ILE A 165 -8.90 -10.11 -9.90
C ILE A 165 -8.33 -9.54 -11.21
N GLU A 166 -9.18 -9.36 -12.24
CA GLU A 166 -8.74 -8.85 -13.54
C GLU A 166 -8.23 -7.40 -13.46
N ASN A 167 -8.87 -6.54 -12.68
CA ASN A 167 -8.44 -5.16 -12.53
C ASN A 167 -7.16 -5.05 -11.67
N LEU A 168 -6.99 -5.90 -10.67
CA LEU A 168 -5.74 -6.02 -9.91
C LEU A 168 -4.59 -6.48 -10.82
N LYS A 169 -4.81 -7.53 -11.64
CA LYS A 169 -3.84 -7.99 -12.64
C LYS A 169 -3.44 -6.86 -13.60
N LYS A 170 -4.42 -6.11 -14.14
CA LYS A 170 -4.14 -4.98 -15.04
C LYS A 170 -3.27 -3.93 -14.38
N ALA A 171 -3.55 -3.57 -13.13
CA ALA A 171 -2.75 -2.59 -12.38
C ALA A 171 -1.30 -3.07 -12.17
N ILE A 172 -1.11 -4.37 -11.88
CA ILE A 172 0.23 -4.97 -11.74
C ILE A 172 0.99 -4.90 -13.07
N LEU A 173 0.36 -5.32 -14.17
CA LEU A 173 0.97 -5.28 -15.50
C LEU A 173 1.29 -3.85 -15.97
N GLU A 174 0.44 -2.88 -15.64
CA GLU A 174 0.71 -1.46 -15.92
C GLU A 174 1.96 -0.96 -15.19
N CYS A 175 2.15 -1.35 -13.92
CA CYS A 175 3.36 -1.01 -13.17
C CYS A 175 4.61 -1.61 -13.81
N ILE A 176 4.57 -2.89 -14.18
CA ILE A 176 5.70 -3.59 -14.82
C ILE A 176 6.08 -2.92 -16.14
N ALA A 177 5.08 -2.58 -16.96
CA ALA A 177 5.29 -1.96 -18.26
C ALA A 177 5.77 -0.49 -18.19
N ASN A 178 5.51 0.21 -17.07
CA ASN A 178 5.73 1.65 -16.97
C ASN A 178 6.54 2.08 -15.74
N PRO A 179 7.81 1.70 -15.61
CA PRO A 179 8.63 2.02 -14.43
C PRO A 179 8.82 3.53 -14.21
N ASN A 180 8.77 4.35 -15.26
CA ASN A 180 8.80 5.82 -15.14
C ASN A 180 7.54 6.36 -14.44
N GLU A 181 6.39 5.76 -14.71
CA GLU A 181 5.13 6.13 -14.06
C GLU A 181 5.12 5.68 -12.59
N VAL A 182 5.70 4.53 -12.26
CA VAL A 182 5.94 4.06 -10.89
C VAL A 182 6.73 5.11 -10.11
N ALA A 183 7.91 5.52 -10.64
CA ALA A 183 8.74 6.53 -10.00
C ALA A 183 8.02 7.88 -9.85
N ARG A 184 7.30 8.33 -10.89
CA ARG A 184 6.54 9.58 -10.86
C ARG A 184 5.46 9.58 -9.77
N ARG A 185 4.69 8.51 -9.67
CA ARG A 185 3.62 8.36 -8.65
C ARG A 185 4.22 8.22 -7.25
N GLY A 186 5.33 7.51 -7.10
CA GLY A 186 6.05 7.39 -5.84
C GLY A 186 6.52 8.74 -5.29
N LYS A 187 7.14 9.56 -6.15
CA LYS A 187 7.54 10.93 -5.78
C LYS A 187 6.34 11.77 -5.30
N LYS A 188 5.21 11.70 -6.01
CA LYS A 188 3.99 12.41 -5.62
C LYS A 188 3.38 11.87 -4.33
N ALA A 189 3.41 10.54 -4.12
CA ALA A 189 2.96 9.92 -2.89
C ALA A 189 3.76 10.44 -1.69
N ARG A 190 5.09 10.48 -1.80
CA ARG A 190 5.96 11.03 -0.76
C ARG A 190 5.64 12.50 -0.43
N MET A 191 5.53 13.36 -1.43
CA MET A 191 5.15 14.77 -1.22
C MET A 191 3.79 14.90 -0.53
N LYS A 192 2.85 14.00 -0.83
CA LYS A 192 1.53 13.98 -0.19
C LYS A 192 1.62 13.48 1.27
N ALA A 193 2.55 12.57 1.60
CA ALA A 193 2.75 12.03 2.95
C ALA A 193 3.08 13.12 3.98
N GLU A 194 3.74 14.20 3.58
CA GLU A 194 4.08 15.34 4.44
C GLU A 194 2.85 15.93 5.15
N LYS A 195 1.66 15.83 4.53
CA LYS A 195 0.39 16.30 5.10
C LYS A 195 -0.20 15.36 6.16
N TYR A 196 0.35 14.16 6.29
CA TYR A 196 -0.12 13.09 7.16
C TYR A 196 0.86 12.77 8.29
N THR A 197 1.75 13.69 8.63
CA THR A 197 2.66 13.56 9.78
C THR A 197 1.94 13.81 11.10
N TRP A 198 2.46 13.27 12.20
CA TRP A 198 1.98 13.56 13.55
C TRP A 198 2.04 15.04 13.88
N GLN A 199 3.05 15.76 13.37
CA GLN A 199 3.19 17.22 13.56
C GLN A 199 2.03 17.98 12.91
N GLU A 200 1.71 17.68 11.65
CA GLU A 200 0.58 18.33 10.96
C GLU A 200 -0.76 17.97 11.59
N LYS A 201 -0.91 16.73 12.04
CA LYS A 201 -2.09 16.27 12.75
C LYS A 201 -2.28 17.00 14.07
N ASN A 202 -1.22 17.15 14.86
CA ASN A 202 -1.25 17.88 16.12
C ASN A 202 -1.63 19.34 15.93
N LYS A 203 -1.11 20.02 14.90
CA LYS A 203 -1.52 21.41 14.55
C LYS A 203 -3.02 21.51 14.27
N LYS A 204 -3.59 20.51 13.57
CA LYS A 204 -5.04 20.48 13.31
C LYS A 204 -5.85 20.29 14.59
N TYR A 205 -5.46 19.38 15.45
CA TYR A 205 -6.12 19.17 16.74
C TYR A 205 -6.02 20.40 17.64
N GLN A 206 -4.88 21.04 17.72
CA GLN A 206 -4.69 22.26 18.49
C GLN A 206 -5.68 23.36 18.04
N LYS A 207 -5.81 23.60 16.74
CA LYS A 207 -6.78 24.54 16.19
C LYS A 207 -8.23 24.20 16.57
N ILE A 208 -8.59 22.92 16.55
CA ILE A 208 -9.93 22.47 16.94
C ILE A 208 -10.17 22.78 18.42
N TYR A 209 -9.22 22.45 19.31
CA TYR A 209 -9.34 22.75 20.75
C TYR A 209 -9.40 24.25 21.03
N GLU A 210 -8.54 25.04 20.41
CA GLU A 210 -8.56 26.51 20.56
C GLU A 210 -9.91 27.12 20.13
N ASN A 211 -10.53 26.62 19.06
CA ASN A 211 -11.81 27.05 18.60
C ASN A 211 -12.96 26.64 19.55
N LEU A 212 -12.84 25.52 20.22
CA LEU A 212 -13.81 25.05 21.22
C LEU A 212 -13.73 25.88 22.52
N LEU A 213 -12.52 26.27 22.92
CA LEU A 213 -12.29 27.07 24.13
C LEU A 213 -12.67 28.54 24.00
N LYS A 214 -12.70 29.08 22.79
CA LYS A 214 -13.12 30.49 22.51
C LYS A 214 -14.64 30.68 22.49
N LYS A 215 -15.43 29.62 22.65
CA LYS A 215 -16.90 29.62 22.74
C LYS A 215 -17.40 29.40 24.17
#